data_0e0727c80260efc99c520cefe5e9e63f
#
_entry.id   0e0727c80260efc99c520cefe5e9e63f
#
_cell.length_a   1.000
_cell.length_b   1.000
_cell.length_c   1.000
_cell.angle_alpha   90.00
_cell.angle_beta   90.00
_cell.angle_gamma   90.00
#
_symmetry.space_group_name_H-M   'P 1'
#
loop_
_entity.id
_entity.type
_entity.pdbx_description
1 polymer ?
#
loop_
_entity_poly.entity_id
_entity_poly.type
_entity_poly.pdbx_seq_one_letter_code
_entity_poly.pdbx_strand_id
1 'polypeptide(L)'
;RDVLGSRGLGDVYKRQGISNVGIVAKSNFQSLMDHVGSGSAYDLSKRRSNLSILPPYDGKAFSSFVETIYNMHGYIEHCREEYVLISQGNVITNIDYTDVFDFHSKKKADITLIYKNHAIPQGYDRPITLDVDDDGKVNQIFVKPGVVDKEAFNHAYGSILIKKDLLMSEIRNAISVNQLDVKRLLQSSLGKYSIYAYENKGYCATISSINDYFEFNMDLMKKEVRDELFNPQRPIYTKVRDDAPSRYGLTSNVKNSIIAQGCVINGEVENCVISKGVYVGEGAKLSNCIVMQDTKIGCNTNLNYVIIDKDVTIKDGRSLMGYDSYPIYIAKKSVV
;
A
#
# COMPACT_ATOMS: atom_id res chain seq x y z
N ARG A 1 -4.81 8.20 -6.22
CA ARG A 1 -4.26 7.49 -5.03
C ARG A 1 -5.14 6.32 -4.59
N ASP A 2 -5.61 5.53 -5.52
CA ASP A 2 -6.27 4.26 -5.22
C ASP A 2 -5.18 3.18 -5.21
N VAL A 3 -4.39 3.18 -4.17
CA VAL A 3 -3.43 2.12 -3.94
C VAL A 3 -4.21 0.85 -3.63
N LEU A 4 -3.92 -0.23 -4.35
CA LEU A 4 -4.50 -1.56 -4.11
C LEU A 4 -4.44 -1.97 -2.63
N GLY A 5 -3.45 -1.49 -1.87
CA GLY A 5 -3.29 -1.73 -0.45
C GLY A 5 -4.42 -1.25 0.46
N SER A 6 -5.17 -0.19 0.09
CA SER A 6 -6.31 0.25 0.89
C SER A 6 -7.60 -0.52 0.61
N ARG A 7 -7.65 -1.28 -0.48
CA ARG A 7 -8.86 -1.99 -0.94
C ARG A 7 -9.06 -3.36 -0.31
N GLY A 8 -7.99 -4.04 0.06
CA GLY A 8 -8.05 -5.39 0.62
C GLY A 8 -7.88 -5.48 2.14
N LEU A 9 -7.48 -4.39 2.79
CA LEU A 9 -7.11 -4.38 4.21
C LEU A 9 -8.21 -4.90 5.14
N GLY A 10 -9.46 -4.49 4.93
CA GLY A 10 -10.53 -4.80 5.86
C GLY A 10 -10.87 -6.30 5.99
N ASP A 11 -10.83 -7.05 4.91
CA ASP A 11 -11.27 -8.45 4.93
C ASP A 11 -10.11 -9.42 5.25
N VAL A 12 -8.91 -9.11 4.80
CA VAL A 12 -7.69 -9.83 5.23
C VAL A 12 -7.60 -9.80 6.76
N TYR A 13 -7.78 -8.64 7.38
CA TYR A 13 -7.70 -8.50 8.83
C TYR A 13 -8.77 -9.29 9.58
N LYS A 14 -10.00 -9.34 9.08
CA LYS A 14 -11.09 -10.04 9.76
C LYS A 14 -10.91 -11.56 9.80
N ARG A 15 -10.48 -12.17 8.72
CA ARG A 15 -10.21 -13.61 8.67
C ARG A 15 -9.08 -14.02 9.60
N GLN A 16 -8.19 -13.10 9.89
CA GLN A 16 -7.06 -13.26 10.79
C GLN A 16 -7.38 -12.85 12.24
N GLY A 17 -8.65 -12.72 12.60
CA GLY A 17 -9.10 -12.39 13.96
C GLY A 17 -9.06 -10.91 14.32
N ILE A 18 -8.75 -10.02 13.37
CA ILE A 18 -8.75 -8.56 13.60
C ILE A 18 -10.19 -8.06 13.47
N SER A 19 -10.76 -7.52 14.54
CA SER A 19 -12.16 -7.11 14.63
C SER A 19 -12.36 -5.60 14.46
N ASN A 20 -11.40 -4.78 14.87
CA ASN A 20 -11.46 -3.33 14.77
C ASN A 20 -10.35 -2.79 13.87
N VAL A 21 -10.73 -2.01 12.86
CA VAL A 21 -9.79 -1.39 11.92
C VAL A 21 -9.98 0.13 11.95
N GLY A 22 -8.94 0.85 12.35
CA GLY A 22 -8.87 2.31 12.28
C GLY A 22 -8.02 2.75 11.10
N ILE A 23 -8.59 3.50 10.16
CA ILE A 23 -7.85 4.10 9.05
C ILE A 23 -7.55 5.54 9.39
N VAL A 24 -6.29 5.86 9.64
CA VAL A 24 -5.86 7.23 9.88
C VAL A 24 -5.65 7.95 8.56
N ALA A 25 -6.43 8.99 8.33
CA ALA A 25 -6.35 9.81 7.12
C ALA A 25 -5.72 11.17 7.43
N LYS A 26 -4.72 11.58 6.61
CA LYS A 26 -4.02 12.87 6.82
C LYS A 26 -4.69 14.03 6.08
N SER A 27 -4.93 13.88 4.80
CA SER A 27 -5.50 14.89 3.93
C SER A 27 -6.28 14.21 2.79
N ASN A 28 -7.15 14.95 2.10
CA ASN A 28 -7.94 14.45 0.97
C ASN A 28 -8.70 13.15 1.27
N PHE A 29 -9.20 13.02 2.51
CA PHE A 29 -9.84 11.78 2.99
C PHE A 29 -11.23 11.56 2.37
N GLN A 30 -11.84 12.55 1.71
CA GLN A 30 -13.15 12.40 1.06
C GLN A 30 -13.14 11.24 0.05
N SER A 31 -12.15 11.18 -0.84
CA SER A 31 -12.03 10.10 -1.81
C SER A 31 -11.81 8.73 -1.15
N LEU A 32 -11.11 8.71 0.00
CA LEU A 32 -10.94 7.51 0.81
C LEU A 32 -12.27 7.08 1.44
N MET A 33 -13.04 8.02 1.99
CA MET A 33 -14.37 7.76 2.56
C MET A 33 -15.33 7.23 1.50
N ASP A 34 -15.37 7.84 0.32
CA ASP A 34 -16.21 7.41 -0.80
C ASP A 34 -15.83 6.00 -1.27
N HIS A 35 -14.54 5.67 -1.20
CA HIS A 35 -14.03 4.36 -1.59
C HIS A 35 -14.35 3.28 -0.55
N VAL A 36 -14.04 3.55 0.70
CA VAL A 36 -14.20 2.62 1.82
C VAL A 36 -15.69 2.44 2.18
N GLY A 37 -16.48 3.50 2.04
CA GLY A 37 -17.91 3.50 2.37
C GLY A 37 -18.16 3.08 3.82
N SER A 38 -19.20 2.27 4.03
CA SER A 38 -19.56 1.73 5.34
C SER A 38 -18.72 0.53 5.79
N GLY A 39 -17.76 0.09 5.01
CA GLY A 39 -16.99 -1.13 5.28
C GLY A 39 -17.73 -2.43 4.93
N SER A 40 -18.96 -2.35 4.39
CA SER A 40 -19.76 -3.54 4.06
C SER A 40 -19.11 -4.42 2.99
N ALA A 41 -18.43 -3.82 2.02
CA ALA A 41 -17.67 -4.55 0.99
C ALA A 41 -16.51 -5.38 1.56
N TYR A 42 -16.09 -5.07 2.78
CA TYR A 42 -14.99 -5.72 3.51
C TYR A 42 -15.47 -6.54 4.71
N ASP A 43 -16.80 -6.76 4.81
CA ASP A 43 -17.45 -7.46 5.94
C ASP A 43 -17.14 -6.85 7.33
N LEU A 44 -16.79 -5.55 7.38
CA LEU A 44 -16.48 -4.80 8.60
C LEU A 44 -17.67 -3.96 9.12
N SER A 45 -18.89 -4.20 8.63
CA SER A 45 -20.11 -3.48 9.04
C SER A 45 -20.97 -4.25 10.04
N LYS A 46 -20.51 -5.38 10.58
CA LYS A 46 -21.28 -6.22 11.52
C LYS A 46 -21.11 -5.74 12.97
N ARG A 47 -22.08 -6.09 13.84
CA ARG A 47 -22.12 -5.70 15.27
C ARG A 47 -20.82 -5.96 16.09
N ARG A 48 -19.89 -6.77 15.60
CA ARG A 48 -18.63 -7.13 16.29
C ARG A 48 -17.37 -6.73 15.54
N SER A 49 -17.50 -6.05 14.40
CA SER A 49 -16.36 -5.60 13.61
C SER A 49 -16.63 -4.19 13.11
N ASN A 50 -15.75 -3.26 13.45
CA ASN A 50 -15.90 -1.84 13.10
C ASN A 50 -14.75 -1.38 12.21
N LEU A 51 -15.13 -0.69 11.14
CA LEU A 51 -14.20 0.11 10.36
C LEU A 51 -14.43 1.58 10.71
N SER A 52 -13.40 2.24 11.20
CA SER A 52 -13.44 3.65 11.55
C SER A 52 -12.45 4.44 10.71
N ILE A 53 -12.91 5.52 10.10
CA ILE A 53 -12.02 6.50 9.47
C ILE A 53 -11.76 7.58 10.49
N LEU A 54 -10.48 7.82 10.78
CA LEU A 54 -9.99 8.72 11.82
C LEU A 54 -9.33 9.93 11.15
N PRO A 55 -10.11 11.01 10.88
CA PRO A 55 -9.56 12.25 10.34
C PRO A 55 -8.79 13.01 11.41
N PRO A 56 -7.91 13.97 11.03
CA PRO A 56 -7.26 14.85 11.99
C PRO A 56 -8.28 15.73 12.72
N TYR A 57 -8.23 15.74 14.05
CA TYR A 57 -9.22 16.40 14.91
C TYR A 57 -9.30 17.93 14.69
N ASP A 58 -8.18 18.59 14.44
CA ASP A 58 -8.11 20.07 14.40
C ASP A 58 -7.88 20.61 12.97
N GLY A 59 -8.16 19.83 11.94
CA GLY A 59 -7.88 20.24 10.56
C GLY A 59 -6.38 20.39 10.24
N LYS A 60 -5.50 20.18 11.22
CA LYS A 60 -4.05 20.17 11.04
C LYS A 60 -3.59 18.75 10.71
N ALA A 61 -2.83 18.62 9.63
CA ALA A 61 -2.18 17.35 9.31
C ALA A 61 -1.26 16.95 10.48
N PHE A 62 -1.33 15.70 10.92
CA PHE A 62 -0.42 15.17 11.93
C PHE A 62 1.03 15.33 11.46
N SER A 63 1.90 15.89 12.30
CA SER A 63 3.29 16.14 11.95
C SER A 63 4.14 14.88 12.10
N SER A 64 3.76 13.97 13.00
CA SER A 64 4.51 12.76 13.29
C SER A 64 3.61 11.54 13.54
N PHE A 65 4.23 10.35 13.48
CA PHE A 65 3.58 9.10 13.85
C PHE A 65 3.14 9.09 15.33
N VAL A 66 3.99 9.59 16.23
CA VAL A 66 3.73 9.62 17.68
C VAL A 66 2.51 10.49 17.98
N GLU A 67 2.43 11.68 17.40
CA GLU A 67 1.26 12.56 17.53
C GLU A 67 0.01 11.93 16.92
N THR A 68 0.15 11.24 15.80
CA THR A 68 -0.97 10.53 15.18
C THR A 68 -1.59 9.53 16.14
N ILE A 69 -0.80 8.65 16.73
CA ILE A 69 -1.29 7.64 17.68
C ILE A 69 -1.81 8.30 18.97
N TYR A 70 -1.13 9.32 19.46
CA TYR A 70 -1.60 10.08 20.63
C TYR A 70 -3.00 10.67 20.42
N ASN A 71 -3.24 11.29 19.28
CA ASN A 71 -4.55 11.85 18.96
C ASN A 71 -5.64 10.77 18.74
N MET A 72 -5.24 9.52 18.45
CA MET A 72 -6.15 8.39 18.33
C MET A 72 -6.36 7.62 19.65
N HIS A 73 -5.81 8.11 20.78
CA HIS A 73 -5.87 7.40 22.06
C HIS A 73 -7.30 7.00 22.44
N GLY A 74 -8.28 7.91 22.31
CA GLY A 74 -9.67 7.62 22.63
C GLY A 74 -10.24 6.45 21.83
N TYR A 75 -9.94 6.35 20.53
CA TYR A 75 -10.33 5.21 19.71
C TYR A 75 -9.65 3.91 20.21
N ILE A 76 -8.34 3.95 20.41
CA ILE A 76 -7.56 2.77 20.81
C ILE A 76 -8.00 2.26 22.19
N GLU A 77 -8.25 3.15 23.15
CA GLU A 77 -8.68 2.79 24.51
C GLU A 77 -10.09 2.19 24.54
N HIS A 78 -10.99 2.62 23.67
CA HIS A 78 -12.34 2.05 23.57
C HIS A 78 -12.37 0.66 22.91
N CYS A 79 -11.33 0.28 22.16
CA CYS A 79 -11.20 -1.07 21.63
C CYS A 79 -10.98 -2.08 22.77
N ARG A 80 -11.61 -3.25 22.66
CA ARG A 80 -11.51 -4.31 23.70
C ARG A 80 -10.27 -5.19 23.53
N GLU A 81 -9.66 -5.13 22.37
CA GLU A 81 -8.51 -5.95 22.00
C GLU A 81 -7.28 -5.59 22.83
N GLU A 82 -6.53 -6.62 23.22
CA GLU A 82 -5.30 -6.49 24.01
C GLU A 82 -4.10 -6.03 23.18
N TYR A 83 -4.10 -6.36 21.89
CA TYR A 83 -3.00 -6.07 20.96
C TYR A 83 -3.41 -5.08 19.90
N VAL A 84 -2.44 -4.31 19.45
CA VAL A 84 -2.57 -3.35 18.35
C VAL A 84 -1.58 -3.72 17.25
N LEU A 85 -2.09 -3.94 16.04
CA LEU A 85 -1.28 -4.04 14.83
C LEU A 85 -1.32 -2.68 14.12
N ILE A 86 -0.17 -2.05 14.02
CA ILE A 86 0.01 -0.83 13.23
C ILE A 86 0.59 -1.22 11.89
N SER A 87 0.04 -0.70 10.80
CA SER A 87 0.56 -0.91 9.45
C SER A 87 0.50 0.37 8.63
N GLN A 88 1.48 0.58 7.78
CA GLN A 88 1.49 1.72 6.86
C GLN A 88 0.60 1.45 5.65
N GLY A 89 -0.20 2.42 5.25
CA GLY A 89 -1.14 2.29 4.13
C GLY A 89 -0.49 2.32 2.73
N ASN A 90 0.79 2.59 2.64
CA ASN A 90 1.55 2.60 1.39
C ASN A 90 2.39 1.32 1.17
N VAL A 91 2.23 0.34 2.03
CA VAL A 91 2.88 -0.98 1.90
C VAL A 91 1.90 -1.95 1.27
N ILE A 92 2.32 -2.61 0.21
CA ILE A 92 1.57 -3.63 -0.50
C ILE A 92 2.19 -5.00 -0.21
N THR A 93 1.44 -5.82 0.49
CA THR A 93 1.83 -7.19 0.83
C THR A 93 0.58 -8.02 1.14
N ASN A 94 0.67 -9.34 0.97
CA ASN A 94 -0.37 -10.27 1.38
C ASN A 94 0.19 -11.20 2.47
N ILE A 95 0.44 -10.64 3.65
CA ILE A 95 0.98 -11.34 4.82
C ILE A 95 -0.16 -11.95 5.66
N ASP A 96 0.09 -13.10 6.28
CA ASP A 96 -0.78 -13.66 7.31
C ASP A 96 -0.38 -13.13 8.70
N TYR A 97 -1.22 -12.29 9.26
CA TYR A 97 -0.97 -11.73 10.58
C TYR A 97 -1.25 -12.71 11.72
N THR A 98 -1.91 -13.84 11.46
CA THR A 98 -2.04 -14.93 12.44
C THR A 98 -0.66 -15.53 12.72
N ASP A 99 0.12 -15.78 11.67
CA ASP A 99 1.50 -16.27 11.83
C ASP A 99 2.38 -15.28 12.59
N VAL A 100 2.19 -13.97 12.34
CA VAL A 100 2.91 -12.91 13.09
C VAL A 100 2.52 -12.93 14.56
N PHE A 101 1.24 -13.09 14.88
CA PHE A 101 0.75 -13.15 16.25
C PHE A 101 1.22 -14.42 16.98
N ASP A 102 1.22 -15.56 16.31
CA ASP A 102 1.73 -16.82 16.86
C ASP A 102 3.23 -16.73 17.14
N PHE A 103 4.00 -16.14 16.22
CA PHE A 103 5.41 -15.85 16.46
C PHE A 103 5.61 -14.93 17.65
N HIS A 104 4.89 -13.81 17.73
CA HIS A 104 4.92 -12.86 18.86
C HIS A 104 4.65 -13.56 20.18
N SER A 105 3.61 -14.38 20.25
CA SER A 105 3.19 -15.10 21.45
C SER A 105 4.22 -16.16 21.86
N LYS A 106 4.73 -16.93 20.89
CA LYS A 106 5.75 -17.95 21.13
C LYS A 106 7.05 -17.36 21.67
N LYS A 107 7.46 -16.20 21.15
CA LYS A 107 8.66 -15.49 21.60
C LYS A 107 8.43 -14.70 22.89
N LYS A 108 7.19 -14.60 23.36
CA LYS A 108 6.80 -13.72 24.49
C LYS A 108 7.33 -12.30 24.28
N ALA A 109 7.20 -11.83 23.04
CA ALA A 109 7.70 -10.52 22.66
C ALA A 109 6.83 -9.41 23.26
N ASP A 110 7.41 -8.27 23.60
CA ASP A 110 6.69 -7.04 23.92
C ASP A 110 6.32 -6.27 22.65
N ILE A 111 7.24 -6.28 21.67
CA ILE A 111 7.10 -5.64 20.37
C ILE A 111 7.58 -6.60 19.29
N THR A 112 6.80 -6.77 18.23
CA THR A 112 7.24 -7.47 17.01
C THR A 112 7.23 -6.52 15.83
N LEU A 113 8.40 -6.34 15.22
CA LEU A 113 8.58 -5.58 13.99
C LEU A 113 8.49 -6.53 12.79
N ILE A 114 7.81 -6.12 11.73
CA ILE A 114 7.77 -6.93 10.51
C ILE A 114 8.77 -6.34 9.53
N TYR A 115 9.63 -7.20 8.97
CA TYR A 115 10.68 -6.79 8.03
C TYR A 115 10.72 -7.64 6.77
N LYS A 116 11.37 -7.14 5.76
CA LYS A 116 11.73 -7.85 4.53
C LYS A 116 13.23 -7.71 4.32
N ASN A 117 13.89 -8.82 3.98
CA ASN A 117 15.28 -8.78 3.53
C ASN A 117 15.28 -8.51 2.02
N HIS A 118 15.67 -7.31 1.62
CA HIS A 118 15.75 -6.89 0.21
C HIS A 118 16.62 -5.64 0.05
N ALA A 119 17.03 -5.36 -1.19
CA ALA A 119 17.65 -4.09 -1.52
C ALA A 119 16.63 -2.96 -1.36
N ILE A 120 17.03 -1.88 -0.70
CA ILE A 120 16.14 -0.73 -0.45
C ILE A 120 16.14 0.14 -1.72
N PRO A 121 14.95 0.51 -2.25
CA PRO A 121 14.84 1.36 -3.43
C PRO A 121 15.56 2.71 -3.25
N GLN A 122 16.05 3.25 -4.38
CA GLN A 122 16.64 4.59 -4.39
C GLN A 122 15.61 5.65 -3.98
N GLY A 123 16.03 6.64 -3.17
CA GLY A 123 15.14 7.72 -2.75
C GLY A 123 14.27 7.41 -1.55
N TYR A 124 14.41 6.23 -0.95
CA TYR A 124 13.74 5.93 0.31
C TYR A 124 14.32 6.77 1.46
N ASP A 125 13.50 7.65 2.04
CA ASP A 125 13.99 8.54 3.09
C ASP A 125 14.20 7.79 4.41
N ARG A 126 15.48 7.65 4.81
CA ARG A 126 15.90 7.17 6.12
C ARG A 126 15.24 5.82 6.52
N PRO A 127 15.47 4.73 5.76
CA PRO A 127 14.91 3.42 6.09
C PRO A 127 15.34 2.92 7.45
N ILE A 128 14.45 2.21 8.14
CA ILE A 128 14.76 1.49 9.37
C ILE A 128 15.30 0.12 8.98
N THR A 129 16.54 -0.18 9.35
CA THR A 129 17.14 -1.50 9.15
C THR A 129 17.41 -2.16 10.49
N LEU A 130 17.27 -3.47 10.54
CA LEU A 130 17.37 -4.25 11.76
C LEU A 130 18.59 -5.17 11.72
N ASP A 131 19.32 -5.22 12.83
CA ASP A 131 20.21 -6.31 13.14
C ASP A 131 19.44 -7.35 13.96
N VAL A 132 19.29 -8.54 13.39
CA VAL A 132 18.42 -9.60 13.91
C VAL A 132 19.26 -10.86 14.07
N ASP A 133 19.21 -11.51 15.22
CA ASP A 133 19.88 -12.78 15.44
C ASP A 133 19.08 -13.97 14.85
N ASP A 134 19.66 -15.17 14.92
CA ASP A 134 19.06 -16.41 14.40
C ASP A 134 17.73 -16.77 15.09
N ASP A 135 17.49 -16.26 16.29
CA ASP A 135 16.25 -16.48 17.05
C ASP A 135 15.16 -15.44 16.72
N GLY A 136 15.48 -14.46 15.89
CA GLY A 136 14.60 -13.35 15.50
C GLY A 136 14.60 -12.18 16.48
N LYS A 137 15.49 -12.14 17.47
CA LYS A 137 15.58 -11.02 18.41
C LYS A 137 16.32 -9.85 17.76
N VAL A 138 15.82 -8.66 17.98
CA VAL A 138 16.44 -7.43 17.48
C VAL A 138 17.53 -6.97 18.40
N ASN A 139 18.77 -6.99 17.91
CA ASN A 139 19.96 -6.52 18.62
C ASN A 139 20.16 -5.01 18.46
N GLN A 140 19.99 -4.50 17.23
CA GLN A 140 20.18 -3.09 16.91
C GLN A 140 19.14 -2.60 15.86
N ILE A 141 18.82 -1.33 15.95
CA ILE A 141 17.95 -0.63 15.00
C ILE A 141 18.74 0.55 14.42
N PHE A 142 18.96 0.51 13.12
CA PHE A 142 19.67 1.57 12.40
C PHE A 142 18.69 2.41 11.60
N VAL A 143 18.95 3.71 11.54
CA VAL A 143 18.30 4.62 10.63
C VAL A 143 19.34 5.05 9.62
N LYS A 144 19.37 4.40 8.46
CA LYS A 144 20.34 4.74 7.43
C LYS A 144 19.96 6.04 6.73
N PRO A 145 20.87 6.98 6.49
CA PRO A 145 20.67 8.00 5.48
C PRO A 145 20.53 7.31 4.13
N GLY A 146 19.67 7.80 3.24
CA GLY A 146 19.29 7.17 1.98
C GLY A 146 20.45 6.92 0.99
N VAL A 147 21.37 6.07 1.38
CA VAL A 147 22.50 5.62 0.57
C VAL A 147 22.11 4.32 -0.09
N VAL A 148 22.22 4.33 -1.40
CA VAL A 148 21.97 3.20 -2.28
C VAL A 148 23.16 2.25 -2.24
N ASP A 149 23.11 1.29 -1.34
CA ASP A 149 23.92 0.08 -1.48
C ASP A 149 23.04 -0.99 -2.14
N LYS A 150 23.60 -1.71 -3.13
CA LYS A 150 22.93 -2.83 -3.79
C LYS A 150 22.79 -4.06 -2.88
N GLU A 151 23.23 -3.97 -1.64
CA GLU A 151 23.12 -5.04 -0.66
C GLU A 151 21.70 -5.15 -0.09
N ALA A 152 21.26 -6.36 0.17
CA ALA A 152 20.00 -6.60 0.85
C ALA A 152 20.12 -6.29 2.34
N PHE A 153 19.11 -5.65 2.90
CA PHE A 153 19.02 -5.31 4.32
C PHE A 153 17.72 -5.80 4.92
N ASN A 154 17.71 -6.06 6.21
CA ASN A 154 16.49 -6.34 6.96
C ASN A 154 15.71 -5.03 7.15
N HIS A 155 14.89 -4.65 6.18
CA HIS A 155 14.15 -3.41 6.17
C HIS A 155 12.79 -3.56 6.87
N ALA A 156 12.63 -2.88 8.00
CA ALA A 156 11.33 -2.78 8.68
C ALA A 156 10.46 -1.73 7.98
N TYR A 157 9.38 -2.18 7.34
CA TYR A 157 8.51 -1.33 6.53
C TYR A 157 7.31 -0.74 7.30
N GLY A 158 7.47 -0.58 8.64
CA GLY A 158 6.53 0.17 9.47
C GLY A 158 5.30 -0.61 9.92
N SER A 159 5.34 -1.95 9.87
CA SER A 159 4.32 -2.79 10.48
C SER A 159 4.80 -3.29 11.85
N ILE A 160 3.99 -3.04 12.90
CA ILE A 160 4.37 -3.26 14.30
C ILE A 160 3.21 -3.92 15.03
N LEU A 161 3.47 -5.05 15.69
CA LEU A 161 2.53 -5.69 16.63
C LEU A 161 3.01 -5.42 18.07
N ILE A 162 2.13 -4.89 18.91
CA ILE A 162 2.44 -4.44 20.26
C ILE A 162 1.23 -4.57 21.18
N LYS A 163 1.42 -4.81 22.47
CA LYS A 163 0.34 -4.71 23.47
C LYS A 163 -0.19 -3.29 23.55
N LYS A 164 -1.52 -3.16 23.63
CA LYS A 164 -2.21 -1.87 23.69
C LYS A 164 -1.71 -0.98 24.82
N ASP A 165 -1.65 -1.54 26.04
CA ASP A 165 -1.25 -0.78 27.23
C ASP A 165 0.19 -0.30 27.15
N LEU A 166 1.08 -1.13 26.58
CA LEU A 166 2.47 -0.76 26.34
C LEU A 166 2.56 0.37 25.31
N LEU A 167 1.84 0.25 24.18
CA LEU A 167 1.80 1.30 23.16
C LEU A 167 1.36 2.64 23.77
N MET A 168 0.25 2.62 24.52
CA MET A 168 -0.32 3.84 25.12
C MET A 168 0.61 4.48 26.14
N SER A 169 1.30 3.65 26.96
CA SER A 169 2.29 4.13 27.91
C SER A 169 3.48 4.81 27.21
N GLU A 170 4.07 4.14 26.20
CA GLU A 170 5.23 4.69 25.49
C GLU A 170 4.88 5.93 24.67
N ILE A 171 3.70 6.01 24.08
CA ILE A 171 3.24 7.20 23.35
C ILE A 171 3.04 8.39 24.30
N ARG A 172 2.43 8.18 25.48
CA ARG A 172 2.28 9.26 26.49
C ARG A 172 3.64 9.76 26.97
N ASN A 173 4.56 8.84 27.25
CA ASN A 173 5.92 9.18 27.66
C ASN A 173 6.65 9.97 26.55
N ALA A 174 6.54 9.52 25.30
CA ALA A 174 7.16 10.19 24.16
C ALA A 174 6.66 11.64 23.98
N ILE A 175 5.35 11.86 24.11
CA ILE A 175 4.76 13.20 24.08
C ILE A 175 5.27 14.07 25.24
N SER A 176 5.34 13.53 26.47
CA SER A 176 5.78 14.28 27.64
C SER A 176 7.22 14.81 27.54
N VAL A 177 8.08 14.08 26.83
CA VAL A 177 9.49 14.46 26.60
C VAL A 177 9.71 15.05 25.19
N ASN A 178 8.66 15.36 24.47
CA ASN A 178 8.66 15.88 23.10
C ASN A 178 9.48 15.02 22.10
N GLN A 179 9.44 13.70 22.28
CA GLN A 179 10.07 12.73 21.38
C GLN A 179 9.07 12.29 20.32
N LEU A 180 9.05 13.00 19.20
CA LEU A 180 8.07 12.77 18.14
C LEU A 180 8.56 11.82 17.04
N ASP A 181 9.84 11.47 17.04
CA ASP A 181 10.46 10.56 16.06
C ASP A 181 10.28 9.09 16.49
N VAL A 182 9.44 8.36 15.77
CA VAL A 182 9.18 6.92 16.01
C VAL A 182 10.45 6.07 15.92
N LYS A 183 11.41 6.46 15.06
CA LYS A 183 12.67 5.72 14.87
C LYS A 183 13.50 5.78 16.13
N ARG A 184 13.63 6.97 16.72
CA ARG A 184 14.30 7.16 18.02
C ARG A 184 13.55 6.48 19.16
N LEU A 185 12.20 6.50 19.13
CA LEU A 185 11.40 5.80 20.11
C LEU A 185 11.69 4.30 20.09
N LEU A 186 11.70 3.69 18.92
CA LEU A 186 12.06 2.27 18.76
C LEU A 186 13.50 1.97 19.22
N GLN A 187 14.46 2.83 18.87
CA GLN A 187 15.85 2.68 19.35
C GLN A 187 15.96 2.76 20.87
N SER A 188 15.24 3.70 21.51
CA SER A 188 15.25 3.83 22.98
C SER A 188 14.49 2.72 23.70
N SER A 189 13.67 1.97 22.98
CA SER A 189 12.95 0.80 23.49
C SER A 189 13.83 -0.46 23.56
N LEU A 190 14.97 -0.48 22.84
CA LEU A 190 15.97 -1.55 22.95
C LEU A 190 16.53 -1.58 24.39
N GLY A 191 16.64 -2.79 24.94
CA GLY A 191 17.08 -2.99 26.32
C GLY A 191 16.01 -2.79 27.39
N LYS A 192 14.90 -2.11 27.09
CA LYS A 192 13.74 -2.03 27.98
C LYS A 192 12.76 -3.19 27.74
N TYR A 193 12.55 -3.52 26.47
CA TYR A 193 11.54 -4.46 26.00
C TYR A 193 12.17 -5.57 25.16
N SER A 194 11.50 -6.72 25.16
CA SER A 194 11.85 -7.82 24.27
C SER A 194 11.29 -7.55 22.87
N ILE A 195 12.16 -7.06 21.98
CA ILE A 195 11.81 -6.73 20.59
C ILE A 195 12.28 -7.86 19.69
N TYR A 196 11.33 -8.41 18.93
CA TYR A 196 11.58 -9.44 17.93
C TYR A 196 11.21 -8.93 16.54
N ALA A 197 11.78 -9.55 15.52
CA ALA A 197 11.50 -9.24 14.13
C ALA A 197 10.98 -10.48 13.40
N TYR A 198 9.83 -10.33 12.72
CA TYR A 198 9.22 -11.35 11.89
C TYR A 198 9.54 -11.08 10.42
N GLU A 199 10.17 -12.03 9.75
CA GLU A 199 10.50 -11.93 8.34
C GLU A 199 9.27 -12.19 7.46
N ASN A 200 8.88 -11.20 6.68
CA ASN A 200 7.94 -11.41 5.58
C ASN A 200 8.69 -11.94 4.36
N LYS A 201 8.61 -13.23 4.11
CA LYS A 201 9.24 -13.89 2.95
C LYS A 201 8.50 -13.60 1.64
N GLY A 202 7.24 -13.17 1.75
CA GLY A 202 6.38 -12.91 0.63
C GLY A 202 6.69 -11.60 -0.11
N TYR A 203 5.93 -11.34 -1.19
CA TYR A 203 6.05 -10.07 -1.93
C TYR A 203 5.72 -8.88 -1.03
N CYS A 204 6.54 -7.86 -1.11
CA CYS A 204 6.34 -6.61 -0.39
C CYS A 204 6.86 -5.45 -1.24
N ALA A 205 6.01 -4.47 -1.49
CA ALA A 205 6.37 -3.23 -2.14
C ALA A 205 5.92 -2.04 -1.29
N THR A 206 6.77 -1.03 -1.19
CA THR A 206 6.45 0.23 -0.51
C THR A 206 6.33 1.33 -1.55
N ILE A 207 5.18 2.00 -1.60
CA ILE A 207 4.92 3.07 -2.56
C ILE A 207 5.13 4.41 -1.88
N SER A 208 6.25 5.06 -2.20
CA SER A 208 6.62 6.38 -1.70
C SER A 208 6.67 7.44 -2.81
N SER A 209 6.83 6.99 -4.05
CA SER A 209 6.95 7.83 -5.23
C SER A 209 6.06 7.37 -6.38
N ILE A 210 5.98 8.18 -7.43
CA ILE A 210 5.32 7.79 -8.70
C ILE A 210 6.08 6.66 -9.37
N ASN A 211 7.40 6.64 -9.25
CA ASN A 211 8.22 5.54 -9.78
C ASN A 211 7.92 4.22 -9.07
N ASP A 212 7.88 4.20 -7.74
CA ASP A 212 7.52 2.98 -6.99
C ASP A 212 6.14 2.48 -7.40
N TYR A 213 5.19 3.40 -7.63
CA TYR A 213 3.86 3.06 -8.11
C TYR A 213 3.91 2.44 -9.52
N PHE A 214 4.73 2.99 -10.40
CA PHE A 214 4.92 2.47 -11.75
C PHE A 214 5.54 1.07 -11.70
N GLU A 215 6.68 0.91 -11.00
CA GLU A 215 7.39 -0.36 -10.85
C GLU A 215 6.49 -1.45 -10.26
N PHE A 216 5.74 -1.13 -9.21
CA PHE A 216 4.79 -2.08 -8.62
C PHE A 216 3.74 -2.56 -9.63
N ASN A 217 3.15 -1.65 -10.42
CA ASN A 217 2.16 -2.05 -11.43
C ASN A 217 2.79 -2.91 -12.54
N MET A 218 4.04 -2.62 -12.93
CA MET A 218 4.78 -3.45 -13.89
C MET A 218 5.14 -4.82 -13.29
N ASP A 219 5.45 -4.88 -12.00
CA ASP A 219 5.67 -6.16 -11.29
C ASP A 219 4.45 -7.08 -11.34
N LEU A 220 3.24 -6.53 -11.35
CA LEU A 220 2.01 -7.33 -11.52
C LEU A 220 1.95 -8.11 -12.84
N MET A 221 2.75 -7.77 -13.84
CA MET A 221 2.85 -8.56 -15.07
C MET A 221 3.66 -9.84 -14.89
N LYS A 222 4.47 -9.95 -13.83
CA LYS A 222 5.16 -11.17 -13.44
C LYS A 222 4.18 -12.13 -12.79
N LYS A 223 4.14 -13.36 -13.28
CA LYS A 223 3.20 -14.37 -12.78
C LYS A 223 3.41 -14.65 -11.29
N GLU A 224 4.66 -14.75 -10.86
CA GLU A 224 5.06 -15.06 -9.49
C GLU A 224 4.51 -14.01 -8.51
N VAL A 225 4.58 -12.72 -8.87
CA VAL A 225 4.04 -11.62 -8.05
C VAL A 225 2.51 -11.69 -7.94
N ARG A 226 1.84 -11.99 -9.06
CA ARG A 226 0.36 -12.14 -9.03
C ARG A 226 -0.08 -13.34 -8.21
N ASP A 227 0.55 -14.49 -8.39
CA ASP A 227 0.20 -15.72 -7.70
C ASP A 227 0.37 -15.57 -6.18
N GLU A 228 1.35 -14.79 -5.76
CA GLU A 228 1.60 -14.51 -4.36
C GLU A 228 0.64 -13.46 -3.78
N LEU A 229 0.47 -12.31 -4.45
CA LEU A 229 -0.42 -11.26 -3.97
C LEU A 229 -1.89 -11.68 -4.02
N PHE A 230 -2.32 -12.37 -5.09
CA PHE A 230 -3.70 -12.80 -5.27
C PHE A 230 -3.88 -14.28 -4.95
N ASN A 231 -3.23 -14.76 -3.89
CA ASN A 231 -3.32 -16.12 -3.43
C ASN A 231 -4.79 -16.50 -3.12
N PRO A 232 -5.34 -17.58 -3.72
CA PRO A 232 -6.72 -18.01 -3.47
C PRO A 232 -7.01 -18.34 -2.01
N GLN A 233 -6.01 -18.77 -1.23
CA GLN A 233 -6.15 -19.05 0.20
C GLN A 233 -6.21 -17.78 1.05
N ARG A 234 -5.69 -16.67 0.53
CA ARG A 234 -5.69 -15.35 1.15
C ARG A 234 -6.23 -14.30 0.16
N PRO A 235 -7.50 -14.39 -0.25
CA PRO A 235 -8.05 -13.52 -1.27
C PRO A 235 -8.09 -12.07 -0.80
N ILE A 236 -7.75 -11.16 -1.70
CA ILE A 236 -7.93 -9.72 -1.50
C ILE A 236 -9.30 -9.33 -2.01
N TYR A 237 -10.16 -8.84 -1.13
CA TYR A 237 -11.50 -8.40 -1.49
C TYR A 237 -11.49 -6.93 -1.90
N THR A 238 -12.18 -6.64 -2.99
CA THR A 238 -12.32 -5.29 -3.50
C THR A 238 -13.78 -5.01 -3.84
N LYS A 239 -14.13 -3.74 -3.96
CA LYS A 239 -15.46 -3.35 -4.45
C LYS A 239 -15.67 -3.94 -5.86
N VAL A 240 -16.63 -4.83 -5.98
CA VAL A 240 -17.02 -5.42 -7.26
C VAL A 240 -17.81 -4.38 -8.06
N ARG A 241 -17.47 -4.22 -9.33
CA ARG A 241 -18.24 -3.47 -10.32
C ARG A 241 -18.57 -4.44 -11.44
N ASP A 242 -19.85 -4.60 -11.74
CA ASP A 242 -20.32 -5.44 -12.82
C ASP A 242 -20.18 -4.68 -14.14
N ASP A 243 -19.05 -4.90 -14.81
CA ASP A 243 -18.76 -4.35 -16.12
C ASP A 243 -18.89 -5.45 -17.20
N ALA A 244 -19.27 -5.05 -18.41
CA ALA A 244 -19.29 -5.95 -19.55
C ALA A 244 -17.89 -6.51 -19.86
N PRO A 245 -17.75 -7.68 -20.49
CA PRO A 245 -16.47 -8.16 -20.97
C PRO A 245 -15.79 -7.15 -21.89
N SER A 246 -14.47 -7.11 -21.87
CA SER A 246 -13.70 -6.24 -22.75
C SER A 246 -13.81 -6.67 -24.21
N ARG A 247 -13.85 -5.70 -25.11
CA ARG A 247 -13.95 -5.89 -26.55
C ARG A 247 -12.67 -5.47 -27.25
N TYR A 248 -12.28 -6.27 -28.22
CA TYR A 248 -11.07 -6.03 -29.02
C TYR A 248 -11.50 -5.82 -30.48
N GLY A 249 -11.06 -4.71 -31.07
CA GLY A 249 -11.30 -4.40 -32.49
C GLY A 249 -10.47 -5.27 -33.42
N LEU A 250 -10.80 -5.24 -34.70
CA LEU A 250 -10.10 -6.04 -35.72
C LEU A 250 -8.61 -5.66 -35.88
N THR A 251 -8.27 -4.43 -35.59
CA THR A 251 -6.91 -3.89 -35.68
C THR A 251 -6.15 -3.91 -34.34
N SER A 252 -6.78 -4.44 -33.29
CA SER A 252 -6.17 -4.48 -31.99
C SER A 252 -5.03 -5.50 -31.90
N ASN A 253 -3.95 -5.11 -31.24
CA ASN A 253 -2.83 -5.99 -30.94
C ASN A 253 -2.41 -5.81 -29.46
N VAL A 254 -2.70 -6.82 -28.64
CA VAL A 254 -2.43 -6.74 -27.20
C VAL A 254 -1.38 -7.78 -26.82
N LYS A 255 -0.28 -7.32 -26.22
CA LYS A 255 0.81 -8.18 -25.78
C LYS A 255 1.20 -7.84 -24.34
N ASN A 256 1.51 -8.88 -23.57
CA ASN A 256 2.03 -8.77 -22.19
C ASN A 256 1.38 -7.65 -21.36
N SER A 257 0.04 -7.65 -21.30
CA SER A 257 -0.74 -6.57 -20.67
C SER A 257 -1.85 -7.11 -19.80
N ILE A 258 -2.19 -6.38 -18.74
CA ILE A 258 -3.33 -6.67 -17.88
C ILE A 258 -4.48 -5.76 -18.28
N ILE A 259 -5.57 -6.33 -18.79
CA ILE A 259 -6.75 -5.59 -19.22
C ILE A 259 -7.92 -5.92 -18.30
N ALA A 260 -8.49 -4.90 -17.65
CA ALA A 260 -9.68 -5.08 -16.82
C ALA A 260 -10.97 -5.12 -17.67
N GLN A 261 -12.08 -5.45 -17.03
CA GLN A 261 -13.41 -5.54 -17.66
C GLN A 261 -13.89 -4.17 -18.19
N GLY A 262 -14.79 -4.18 -19.16
CA GLY A 262 -15.44 -2.99 -19.72
C GLY A 262 -14.60 -2.20 -20.71
N CYS A 263 -13.40 -2.67 -21.07
CA CYS A 263 -12.53 -1.96 -21.99
C CYS A 263 -12.93 -2.17 -23.45
N VAL A 264 -12.62 -1.18 -24.29
CA VAL A 264 -12.69 -1.26 -25.76
C VAL A 264 -11.33 -0.93 -26.32
N ILE A 265 -10.67 -1.92 -26.91
CA ILE A 265 -9.30 -1.80 -27.41
C ILE A 265 -9.30 -1.93 -28.92
N ASN A 266 -9.01 -0.85 -29.65
CA ASN A 266 -8.88 -0.84 -31.12
C ASN A 266 -7.44 -0.59 -31.59
N GLY A 267 -6.52 -0.29 -30.66
CA GLY A 267 -5.11 0.01 -30.94
C GLY A 267 -4.14 -1.09 -30.50
N GLU A 268 -2.87 -0.76 -30.50
CA GLU A 268 -1.77 -1.61 -30.04
C GLU A 268 -1.48 -1.31 -28.56
N VAL A 269 -1.41 -2.35 -27.72
CA VAL A 269 -1.16 -2.24 -26.28
C VAL A 269 -0.12 -3.26 -25.87
N GLU A 270 1.02 -2.80 -25.38
CA GLU A 270 2.13 -3.66 -24.98
C GLU A 270 2.70 -3.24 -23.61
N ASN A 271 2.94 -4.23 -22.72
CA ASN A 271 3.46 -3.99 -21.37
C ASN A 271 2.63 -2.95 -20.58
N CYS A 272 1.31 -3.05 -20.62
CA CYS A 272 0.42 -2.05 -20.01
C CYS A 272 -0.49 -2.66 -18.97
N VAL A 273 -0.87 -1.82 -17.99
CA VAL A 273 -1.93 -2.12 -17.03
C VAL A 273 -3.11 -1.19 -17.32
N ILE A 274 -4.19 -1.76 -17.84
CA ILE A 274 -5.40 -1.03 -18.28
C ILE A 274 -6.54 -1.35 -17.32
N SER A 275 -7.03 -0.31 -16.64
CA SER A 275 -8.13 -0.43 -15.69
C SER A 275 -9.50 -0.45 -16.40
N LYS A 276 -10.58 -0.63 -15.62
CA LYS A 276 -11.95 -0.80 -16.10
C LYS A 276 -12.46 0.37 -16.95
N GLY A 277 -13.20 0.06 -17.98
CA GLY A 277 -13.92 1.05 -18.78
C GLY A 277 -13.05 1.94 -19.69
N VAL A 278 -11.80 1.56 -19.91
CA VAL A 278 -10.86 2.31 -20.77
C VAL A 278 -11.18 2.08 -22.24
N TYR A 279 -11.16 3.17 -23.00
CA TYR A 279 -11.26 3.15 -24.47
C TYR A 279 -9.90 3.48 -25.08
N VAL A 280 -9.43 2.64 -26.01
CA VAL A 280 -8.23 2.86 -26.80
C VAL A 280 -8.63 2.94 -28.27
N GLY A 281 -8.38 4.08 -28.89
CA GLY A 281 -8.75 4.40 -30.27
C GLY A 281 -7.94 3.64 -31.33
N GLU A 282 -8.43 3.66 -32.58
CA GLU A 282 -7.77 3.02 -33.70
C GLU A 282 -6.42 3.68 -34.01
N GLY A 283 -5.41 2.88 -34.33
CA GLY A 283 -4.06 3.35 -34.59
C GLY A 283 -3.31 3.90 -33.36
N ALA A 284 -3.92 3.86 -32.18
CA ALA A 284 -3.23 4.22 -30.94
C ALA A 284 -2.19 3.15 -30.56
N LYS A 285 -1.03 3.60 -30.06
CA LYS A 285 0.07 2.75 -29.60
C LYS A 285 0.41 3.09 -28.15
N LEU A 286 0.22 2.13 -27.27
CA LEU A 286 0.52 2.25 -25.85
C LEU A 286 1.60 1.24 -25.50
N SER A 287 2.69 1.72 -24.92
CA SER A 287 3.78 0.88 -24.43
C SER A 287 4.16 1.30 -23.01
N ASN A 288 4.35 0.33 -22.10
CA ASN A 288 4.75 0.59 -20.73
C ASN A 288 3.86 1.65 -20.03
N CYS A 289 2.54 1.55 -20.18
CA CYS A 289 1.61 2.53 -19.67
C CYS A 289 0.70 1.94 -18.56
N ILE A 290 0.32 2.81 -17.64
CA ILE A 290 -0.72 2.53 -16.65
C ILE A 290 -1.88 3.47 -16.94
N VAL A 291 -3.04 2.91 -17.29
CA VAL A 291 -4.24 3.68 -17.62
C VAL A 291 -5.36 3.35 -16.64
N MET A 292 -5.76 4.36 -15.87
CA MET A 292 -6.81 4.18 -14.86
C MET A 292 -8.21 4.31 -15.46
N GLN A 293 -9.20 4.03 -14.64
CA GLN A 293 -10.60 3.81 -14.98
C GLN A 293 -11.22 4.94 -15.81
N ASP A 294 -12.10 4.53 -16.72
CA ASP A 294 -13.00 5.40 -17.50
C ASP A 294 -12.25 6.46 -18.34
N THR A 295 -10.95 6.18 -18.67
CA THR A 295 -10.09 7.01 -19.51
C THR A 295 -10.32 6.75 -20.98
N LYS A 296 -10.28 7.80 -21.80
CA LYS A 296 -10.41 7.73 -23.27
C LYS A 296 -9.10 8.11 -23.95
N ILE A 297 -8.53 7.19 -24.72
CA ILE A 297 -7.35 7.41 -25.55
C ILE A 297 -7.82 7.58 -27.00
N GLY A 298 -7.52 8.72 -27.59
CA GLY A 298 -7.88 9.05 -28.97
C GLY A 298 -7.16 8.21 -30.03
N CYS A 299 -7.59 8.35 -31.29
CA CYS A 299 -7.01 7.66 -32.42
C CYS A 299 -5.60 8.17 -32.73
N ASN A 300 -4.75 7.28 -33.29
CA ASN A 300 -3.38 7.63 -33.74
C ASN A 300 -2.54 8.30 -32.65
N THR A 301 -2.75 7.97 -31.37
CA THR A 301 -1.94 8.43 -30.25
C THR A 301 -0.70 7.55 -30.08
N ASN A 302 0.37 8.11 -29.52
CA ASN A 302 1.56 7.34 -29.18
C ASN A 302 2.00 7.64 -27.74
N LEU A 303 1.86 6.66 -26.85
CA LEU A 303 2.11 6.81 -25.42
C LEU A 303 3.14 5.80 -24.95
N ASN A 304 4.19 6.27 -24.29
CA ASN A 304 5.22 5.40 -23.74
C ASN A 304 5.67 5.90 -22.34
N TYR A 305 5.72 5.03 -21.37
CA TYR A 305 5.99 5.36 -19.95
C TYR A 305 5.09 6.48 -19.42
N VAL A 306 3.75 6.27 -19.54
CA VAL A 306 2.75 7.24 -19.10
C VAL A 306 1.81 6.61 -18.06
N ILE A 307 1.60 7.32 -16.97
CA ILE A 307 0.60 7.01 -15.96
C ILE A 307 -0.56 7.98 -16.15
N ILE A 308 -1.73 7.46 -16.48
CA ILE A 308 -2.93 8.26 -16.73
C ILE A 308 -3.95 7.96 -15.63
N ASP A 309 -4.34 8.99 -14.88
CA ASP A 309 -5.34 8.89 -13.83
C ASP A 309 -6.76 8.75 -14.42
N LYS A 310 -7.77 8.65 -13.57
CA LYS A 310 -9.18 8.37 -13.92
C LYS A 310 -9.82 9.51 -14.69
N ASP A 311 -10.79 9.16 -15.54
CA ASP A 311 -11.64 10.13 -16.29
C ASP A 311 -10.80 11.10 -17.16
N VAL A 312 -9.66 10.66 -17.67
CA VAL A 312 -8.80 11.48 -18.56
C VAL A 312 -9.22 11.28 -20.02
N THR A 313 -9.09 12.32 -20.82
CA THR A 313 -9.25 12.25 -22.27
C THR A 313 -7.96 12.67 -22.96
N ILE A 314 -7.34 11.74 -23.68
CA ILE A 314 -6.24 12.03 -24.60
C ILE A 314 -6.83 12.23 -25.99
N LYS A 315 -6.60 13.39 -26.60
CA LYS A 315 -7.09 13.71 -27.95
C LYS A 315 -6.35 12.92 -29.01
N ASP A 316 -6.93 12.83 -30.20
CA ASP A 316 -6.34 12.16 -31.35
C ASP A 316 -4.96 12.73 -31.72
N GLY A 317 -4.08 11.88 -32.18
CA GLY A 317 -2.76 12.24 -32.69
C GLY A 317 -1.75 12.71 -31.64
N ARG A 318 -2.04 12.59 -30.34
CA ARG A 318 -1.10 13.00 -29.29
C ARG A 318 0.04 12.00 -29.14
N SER A 319 1.23 12.54 -28.84
CA SER A 319 2.42 11.74 -28.54
C SER A 319 3.00 12.19 -27.19
N LEU A 320 3.11 11.25 -26.25
CA LEU A 320 3.67 11.48 -24.90
C LEU A 320 4.71 10.39 -24.62
N MET A 321 5.94 10.83 -24.37
CA MET A 321 7.09 9.96 -24.18
C MET A 321 7.77 10.25 -22.84
N GLY A 322 7.54 9.39 -21.86
CA GLY A 322 8.29 9.36 -20.60
C GLY A 322 9.47 8.39 -20.69
N TYR A 323 10.05 8.11 -19.54
CA TYR A 323 11.13 7.13 -19.34
C TYR A 323 10.79 6.22 -18.17
N ASP A 324 11.43 5.06 -18.08
CA ASP A 324 11.25 4.11 -16.97
C ASP A 324 11.57 4.73 -15.62
N SER A 325 12.64 5.53 -15.55
CA SER A 325 13.05 6.26 -14.35
C SER A 325 12.23 7.53 -14.09
N TYR A 326 11.43 7.99 -15.05
CA TYR A 326 10.61 9.19 -14.93
C TYR A 326 9.35 9.12 -15.80
N PRO A 327 8.35 8.33 -15.42
CA PRO A 327 7.10 8.24 -16.15
C PRO A 327 6.32 9.57 -16.11
N ILE A 328 5.66 9.91 -17.20
CA ILE A 328 4.77 11.09 -17.26
C ILE A 328 3.48 10.77 -16.49
N TYR A 329 3.09 11.62 -15.55
CA TYR A 329 1.83 11.52 -14.85
C TYR A 329 0.80 12.52 -15.37
N ILE A 330 -0.38 12.05 -15.72
CA ILE A 330 -1.52 12.88 -16.15
C ILE A 330 -2.60 12.81 -15.06
N ALA A 331 -2.95 13.98 -14.53
CA ALA A 331 -3.88 14.08 -13.42
C ALA A 331 -5.33 13.77 -13.83
N LYS A 332 -6.12 13.33 -12.85
CA LYS A 332 -7.54 12.99 -13.00
C LYS A 332 -8.35 14.09 -13.69
N LYS A 333 -9.27 13.69 -14.59
CA LYS A 333 -10.17 14.58 -15.34
C LYS A 333 -9.48 15.59 -16.26
N SER A 334 -8.21 15.36 -16.60
CA SER A 334 -7.48 16.18 -17.56
C SER A 334 -7.92 15.88 -18.99
N VAL A 335 -7.79 16.90 -19.86
CA VAL A 335 -7.92 16.76 -21.31
C VAL A 335 -6.60 17.19 -21.94
N VAL A 336 -5.94 16.30 -22.67
CA VAL A 336 -4.61 16.50 -23.26
C VAL A 336 -4.67 16.45 -24.78
#